data_eea7a7dbd0993a0767b45acddf59a675
#
_entry.id   eea7a7dbd0993a0767b45acddf59a675
#
_cell.length_a   1.000
_cell.length_b   1.000
_cell.length_c   1.000
_cell.angle_alpha   90.00
_cell.angle_beta   90.00
_cell.angle_gamma   90.00
#
_symmetry.space_group_name_H-M   'P 1'
#
loop_
_entity.id
_entity.type
_entity.pdbx_description
1 polymer ?
#
loop_
_entity_poly.entity_id
_entity_poly.type
_entity_poly.pdbx_seq_one_letter_code
_entity_poly.pdbx_strand_id
1 'polypeptide(L)'
;MENAEQEFVSVIREYERVIYKVCYLYTTPNATLNDLYQEVVLNLWKAFPKFRRECKISTWIYRIALNTCISFIRKEKNIPEIVTLTQEADRTEETDETQAMLRQL
;
A
#
# COMPACT_ATOMS: atom_id res chain seq x y z
N MET A 1 12.21 9.06 -19.36
CA MET A 1 10.93 8.58 -19.73
C MET A 1 10.83 7.13 -19.58
N GLU A 2 11.51 6.39 -20.46
CA GLU A 2 11.58 4.97 -20.26
C GLU A 2 12.14 4.62 -18.93
N ASN A 3 13.03 5.49 -18.44
CA ASN A 3 13.69 5.22 -17.18
C ASN A 3 12.74 5.16 -16.01
N ALA A 4 11.74 6.03 -16.00
CA ALA A 4 10.78 6.05 -14.91
C ALA A 4 9.98 4.76 -14.86
N GLU A 5 9.57 4.28 -16.02
CA GLU A 5 8.78 3.07 -16.09
C GLU A 5 9.62 1.87 -15.69
N GLN A 6 10.85 1.80 -16.19
CA GLN A 6 11.73 0.69 -15.85
C GLN A 6 12.09 0.71 -14.39
N GLU A 7 12.33 1.89 -13.86
CA GLU A 7 12.64 2.02 -12.45
C GLU A 7 11.48 1.55 -11.59
N PHE A 8 10.28 1.92 -11.99
CA PHE A 8 9.09 1.52 -11.25
C PHE A 8 8.93 0.01 -11.26
N VAL A 9 9.08 -0.60 -12.43
CA VAL A 9 8.95 -2.05 -12.53
C VAL A 9 9.97 -2.75 -11.66
N SER A 10 11.18 -2.25 -11.65
CA SER A 10 12.24 -2.78 -10.81
C SER A 10 11.88 -2.73 -9.34
N VAL A 11 11.34 -1.59 -8.92
CA VAL A 11 10.94 -1.40 -7.53
C VAL A 11 9.82 -2.37 -7.17
N ILE A 12 8.83 -2.49 -8.04
CA ILE A 12 7.72 -3.40 -7.77
C ILE A 12 8.20 -4.83 -7.63
N ARG A 13 9.11 -5.24 -8.49
CA ARG A 13 9.63 -6.60 -8.41
C ARG A 13 10.41 -6.85 -7.13
N GLU A 14 11.17 -5.84 -6.72
CA GLU A 14 11.98 -5.97 -5.52
C GLU A 14 11.11 -6.12 -4.27
N TYR A 15 9.99 -5.41 -4.24
CA TYR A 15 9.13 -5.41 -3.06
C TYR A 15 7.85 -6.18 -3.28
N GLU A 16 7.84 -7.04 -4.26
CA GLU A 16 6.66 -7.80 -4.61
C GLU A 16 6.12 -8.61 -3.43
N ARG A 17 7.00 -9.20 -2.66
CA ARG A 17 6.58 -10.02 -1.52
C ARG A 17 5.87 -9.20 -0.47
N VAL A 18 6.36 -7.99 -0.22
CA VAL A 18 5.72 -7.12 0.75
C VAL A 18 4.31 -6.78 0.29
N ILE A 19 4.17 -6.45 -0.98
CA ILE A 19 2.87 -6.10 -1.53
C ILE A 19 1.91 -7.27 -1.43
N TYR A 20 2.36 -8.45 -1.82
CA TYR A 20 1.51 -9.63 -1.76
C TYR A 20 1.11 -9.96 -0.33
N LYS A 21 2.04 -9.81 0.60
CA LYS A 21 1.73 -10.12 1.99
C LYS A 21 0.65 -9.19 2.53
N VAL A 22 0.77 -7.91 2.27
CA VAL A 22 -0.23 -6.95 2.71
C VAL A 22 -1.57 -7.27 2.07
N CYS A 23 -1.57 -7.50 0.77
CA CYS A 23 -2.82 -7.80 0.07
C CYS A 23 -3.46 -9.07 0.61
N TYR A 24 -2.65 -10.08 0.85
CA TYR A 24 -3.16 -11.35 1.35
C TYR A 24 -3.89 -11.18 2.68
N LEU A 25 -3.33 -10.34 3.55
CA LEU A 25 -3.93 -10.12 4.86
C LEU A 25 -5.30 -9.45 4.78
N TYR A 26 -5.60 -8.80 3.68
CA TYR A 26 -6.84 -8.07 3.54
C TYR A 26 -7.79 -8.67 2.51
N THR A 27 -7.52 -9.88 2.04
CA THR A 27 -8.44 -10.51 1.09
C THR A 27 -9.75 -10.85 1.77
N THR A 28 -10.82 -10.77 0.99
CA THR A 28 -12.15 -11.16 1.43
C THR A 28 -12.78 -11.95 0.29
N PRO A 29 -13.94 -12.55 0.53
CA PRO A 29 -14.62 -13.26 -0.58
C PRO A 29 -14.88 -12.38 -1.79
N ASN A 30 -15.04 -11.09 -1.57
CA ASN A 30 -15.33 -10.17 -2.67
C ASN A 30 -14.11 -9.38 -3.12
N ALA A 31 -12.99 -9.49 -2.40
CA ALA A 31 -11.77 -8.78 -2.75
C ALA A 31 -10.64 -9.79 -2.82
N THR A 32 -10.39 -10.30 -3.99
CA THR A 32 -9.36 -11.32 -4.17
C THR A 32 -7.97 -10.73 -4.08
N LEU A 33 -7.01 -11.59 -3.89
CA LEU A 33 -5.62 -11.18 -3.85
C LEU A 33 -5.24 -10.44 -5.13
N ASN A 34 -5.68 -10.94 -6.26
CA ASN A 34 -5.37 -10.33 -7.54
C ASN A 34 -5.97 -8.94 -7.66
N ASP A 35 -7.20 -8.79 -7.22
CA ASP A 35 -7.87 -7.48 -7.27
C ASP A 35 -7.11 -6.46 -6.44
N LEU A 36 -6.74 -6.85 -5.22
CA LEU A 36 -6.03 -5.94 -4.33
C LEU A 36 -4.66 -5.61 -4.87
N TYR A 37 -3.97 -6.62 -5.39
CA TYR A 37 -2.63 -6.41 -5.91
C TYR A 37 -2.64 -5.43 -7.08
N GLN A 38 -3.58 -5.59 -8.00
CA GLN A 38 -3.67 -4.70 -9.13
C GLN A 38 -3.95 -3.26 -8.70
N GLU A 39 -4.83 -3.12 -7.73
CA GLU A 39 -5.17 -1.79 -7.24
C GLU A 39 -3.97 -1.13 -6.58
N VAL A 40 -3.21 -1.91 -5.80
CA VAL A 40 -2.03 -1.39 -5.13
C VAL A 40 -1.00 -0.94 -6.17
N VAL A 41 -0.73 -1.78 -7.16
CA VAL A 41 0.26 -1.43 -8.17
C VAL A 41 -0.16 -0.18 -8.92
N LEU A 42 -1.44 -0.07 -9.25
CA LEU A 42 -1.93 1.09 -9.94
C LEU A 42 -1.73 2.37 -9.12
N ASN A 43 -2.05 2.30 -7.84
CA ASN A 43 -1.89 3.45 -6.96
C ASN A 43 -0.43 3.81 -6.76
N LEU A 44 0.42 2.81 -6.69
CA LEU A 44 1.86 3.06 -6.59
C LEU A 44 2.36 3.76 -7.84
N TRP A 45 1.89 3.33 -8.98
CA TRP A 45 2.29 3.96 -10.23
C TRP A 45 1.87 5.42 -10.29
N LYS A 46 0.64 5.68 -9.85
CA LYS A 46 0.13 7.05 -9.86
C LYS A 46 0.91 7.95 -8.90
N ALA A 47 1.36 7.39 -7.79
CA ALA A 47 2.05 8.16 -6.78
C ALA A 47 3.55 8.23 -6.99
N PHE A 48 4.09 7.37 -7.84
CA PHE A 48 5.53 7.27 -8.00
C PHE A 48 6.20 8.59 -8.37
N PRO A 49 5.65 9.37 -9.31
CA PRO A 49 6.28 10.64 -9.65
C PRO A 49 6.33 11.63 -8.49
N LYS A 50 5.48 11.43 -7.49
CA LYS A 50 5.41 12.34 -6.35
C LYS A 50 6.24 11.85 -5.16
N PHE A 51 6.85 10.69 -5.29
CA PHE A 51 7.68 10.16 -4.23
C PHE A 51 8.93 11.01 -4.08
N ARG A 52 9.13 11.61 -2.92
CA ARG A 52 10.23 12.53 -2.70
C ARG A 52 11.37 11.93 -1.92
N ARG A 53 11.31 10.64 -1.67
CA ARG A 53 12.38 9.95 -0.96
C ARG A 53 12.58 10.47 0.45
N GLU A 54 11.52 10.99 1.04
CA GLU A 54 11.56 11.45 2.42
C GLU A 54 11.47 10.30 3.40
N CYS A 55 11.19 9.12 2.89
CA CYS A 55 11.19 7.92 3.70
C CYS A 55 11.76 6.80 2.85
N LYS A 56 11.99 5.66 3.48
CA LYS A 56 12.48 4.52 2.72
C LYS A 56 11.41 4.07 1.74
N ILE A 57 11.84 3.61 0.59
CA ILE A 57 10.90 3.21 -0.43
C ILE A 57 10.04 2.03 0.05
N SER A 58 10.59 1.15 0.87
CA SER A 58 9.81 0.04 1.40
C SER A 58 8.68 0.56 2.29
N THR A 59 8.94 1.58 3.08
CA THR A 59 7.93 2.19 3.93
C THR A 59 6.84 2.84 3.08
N TRP A 60 7.26 3.53 2.04
CA TRP A 60 6.33 4.18 1.12
C TRP A 60 5.41 3.17 0.47
N ILE A 61 5.98 2.06 -0.01
CA ILE A 61 5.20 1.02 -0.65
C ILE A 61 4.22 0.39 0.32
N TYR A 62 4.69 0.08 1.54
CA TYR A 62 3.84 -0.53 2.53
C TYR A 62 2.65 0.38 2.86
N ARG A 63 2.94 1.66 3.00
CA ARG A 63 1.92 2.65 3.32
C ARG A 63 0.83 2.70 2.26
N ILE A 64 1.22 2.76 1.01
CA ILE A 64 0.26 2.84 -0.07
C ILE A 64 -0.50 1.54 -0.22
N ALA A 65 0.19 0.41 -0.06
CA ALA A 65 -0.47 -0.88 -0.15
C ALA A 65 -1.53 -1.02 0.95
N LEU A 66 -1.16 -0.66 2.16
CA LEU A 66 -2.09 -0.76 3.28
C LEU A 66 -3.31 0.14 3.06
N ASN A 67 -3.06 1.40 2.71
CA ASN A 67 -4.15 2.33 2.49
C ASN A 67 -5.05 1.90 1.34
N THR A 68 -4.46 1.34 0.30
CA THR A 68 -5.23 0.87 -0.84
C THR A 68 -6.16 -0.27 -0.44
N CYS A 69 -5.62 -1.24 0.28
CA CYS A 69 -6.42 -2.37 0.70
C CYS A 69 -7.56 -1.95 1.62
N ILE A 70 -7.26 -1.08 2.56
CA ILE A 70 -8.29 -0.60 3.48
C ILE A 70 -9.37 0.16 2.73
N SER A 71 -8.96 1.01 1.79
CA SER A 71 -9.94 1.76 1.00
C SER A 71 -10.80 0.85 0.15
N PHE A 72 -10.19 -0.17 -0.43
CA PHE A 72 -10.90 -1.11 -1.28
C PHE A 72 -11.99 -1.82 -0.48
N ILE A 73 -11.63 -2.32 0.70
CA ILE A 73 -12.57 -3.04 1.54
C ILE A 73 -13.66 -2.11 2.06
N ARG A 74 -13.29 -0.89 2.37
CA ARG A 74 -14.25 0.10 2.85
C ARG A 74 -15.31 0.40 1.80
N LYS A 75 -14.89 0.57 0.57
CA LYS A 75 -15.83 0.80 -0.51
C LYS A 75 -16.77 -0.37 -0.68
N GLU A 76 -16.22 -1.55 -0.61
CA GLU A 76 -16.97 -2.76 -0.80
C GLU A 76 -18.05 -2.92 0.24
N LYS A 77 -17.69 -2.65 1.49
CA LYS A 77 -18.62 -2.82 2.60
C LYS A 77 -19.43 -1.57 2.89
N ASN A 78 -19.18 -0.52 2.13
CA ASN A 78 -19.92 0.72 2.32
C ASN A 78 -19.77 1.25 3.75
N ILE A 79 -18.57 1.16 4.29
CA ILE A 79 -18.30 1.63 5.64
C ILE A 79 -18.18 3.15 5.62
N PRO A 80 -18.87 3.84 6.53
CA PRO A 80 -18.85 5.30 6.51
C PRO A 80 -17.50 5.86 6.94
N GLU A 81 -17.47 7.17 6.92
CA GLU A 81 -16.23 7.92 7.07
C GLU A 81 -15.61 7.89 8.44
N ILE A 82 -16.21 7.18 9.33
CA ILE A 82 -15.67 7.08 10.67
C ILE A 82 -14.21 6.69 10.64
N VAL A 83 -13.81 6.10 9.55
CA VAL A 83 -12.44 5.67 9.36
C VAL A 83 -11.48 6.84 9.26
N THR A 84 -12.00 8.03 9.11
CA THR A 84 -11.15 9.20 9.05
C THR A 84 -10.30 9.36 10.29
N LEU A 85 -10.87 9.00 11.43
CA LEU A 85 -10.13 9.05 12.67
C LEU A 85 -8.96 8.10 12.66
N THR A 86 -9.18 6.94 12.08
CA THR A 86 -8.13 5.95 11.98
C THR A 86 -6.99 6.46 11.13
N GLN A 87 -7.32 7.19 10.08
CA GLN A 87 -6.29 7.74 9.23
C GLN A 87 -5.42 8.74 9.96
N GLU A 88 -6.01 9.53 10.82
CA GLU A 88 -5.24 10.48 11.59
C GLU A 88 -4.34 9.78 12.57
N ALA A 89 -4.85 8.74 13.20
CA ALA A 89 -4.05 7.97 14.13
C ALA A 89 -2.88 7.34 13.38
N ASP A 90 -3.13 6.86 12.19
CA ASP A 90 -2.08 6.26 11.38
C ASP A 90 -0.96 7.24 11.11
N ARG A 91 -1.31 8.48 10.82
CA ARG A 91 -0.29 9.46 10.55
C ARG A 91 0.61 9.71 11.74
N THR A 92 0.06 9.58 12.93
CA THR A 92 0.81 9.84 14.14
C THR A 92 1.74 8.70 14.50
N GLU A 93 1.24 7.48 14.39
CA GLU A 93 1.99 6.32 14.85
C GLU A 93 2.58 5.49 13.74
N GLU A 94 2.33 5.93 12.58
CA GLU A 94 2.62 5.15 11.41
C GLU A 94 4.06 4.67 11.33
N THR A 95 4.99 5.50 11.75
CA THR A 95 6.40 5.18 11.63
C THR A 95 6.77 3.90 12.38
N ASP A 96 6.36 3.84 13.62
CA ASP A 96 6.71 2.70 14.46
C ASP A 96 6.03 1.43 14.01
N GLU A 97 4.74 1.53 13.72
CA GLU A 97 3.99 0.37 13.30
C GLU A 97 4.49 -0.17 11.98
N THR A 98 4.74 0.73 11.05
CA THR A 98 5.19 0.32 9.73
C THR A 98 6.52 -0.40 9.82
N GLN A 99 7.44 0.12 10.61
CA GLN A 99 8.74 -0.50 10.74
C GLN A 99 8.64 -1.85 11.43
N ALA A 100 7.81 -1.94 12.43
CA ALA A 100 7.64 -3.20 13.13
C ALA A 100 7.10 -4.27 12.19
N MET A 101 6.12 -3.91 11.38
CA MET A 101 5.54 -4.87 10.45
C MET A 101 6.54 -5.27 9.38
N LEU A 102 7.33 -4.32 8.91
CA LEU A 102 8.32 -4.64 7.88
C LEU A 102 9.38 -5.59 8.41
N ARG A 103 9.72 -5.48 9.67
CA ARG A 103 10.69 -6.38 10.26
C ARG A 103 10.17 -7.81 10.32
N GLN A 104 8.87 -7.95 10.52
CA GLN A 104 8.29 -9.28 10.61
C GLN A 104 8.12 -9.93 9.25
N LEU A 105 8.15 -9.13 8.22
CA LEU A 105 8.02 -9.66 6.88
C LEU A 105 9.33 -10.24 6.39
#